data_da0401b8505cffc7684fff1a1fae231a
#
_entry.id   da0401b8505cffc7684fff1a1fae231a
#
_cell.length_a   1.000
_cell.length_b   1.000
_cell.length_c   1.000
_cell.angle_alpha   90.00
_cell.angle_beta   90.00
_cell.angle_gamma   90.00
#
_symmetry.space_group_name_H-M   'P 1'
#
loop_
_entity.id
_entity.type
_entity.pdbx_description
1 polymer ?
#
loop_
_entity_poly.entity_id
_entity_poly.type
_entity_poly.pdbx_seq_one_letter_code
_entity_poly.pdbx_strand_id
1 'polypeptide(L)'
;MTREHWLTQRTVQGTNFDPQILLAAKRAHGYTVSVCLPALNVEPTIGPILERIRTDWVDATPLVNEIVVIDSRSQDRTAQIARDYGAEVFQDDEILPEVGPGTGKGEAMWKSLAVTRGDIICWIDSDIHDFQSHFVPGMLGALLTDPEVAFVKAIYTRQLGDTADGGRVTEICARPLLNLFYPEL
;
A
#
# COMPACT_ATOMS: atom_id res chain seq x y z
N MET A 1 18.38 -5.07 -21.73
CA MET A 1 18.75 -4.48 -20.42
C MET A 1 19.07 -5.66 -19.51
N THR A 2 20.20 -5.68 -18.81
CA THR A 2 20.49 -6.77 -17.86
C THR A 2 19.66 -6.59 -16.59
N ARG A 3 19.36 -7.70 -15.87
CA ARG A 3 18.65 -7.66 -14.57
C ARG A 3 19.31 -6.71 -13.57
N GLU A 4 20.62 -6.74 -13.50
CA GLU A 4 21.41 -5.92 -12.59
C GLU A 4 21.27 -4.42 -12.90
N HIS A 5 21.29 -4.07 -14.18
CA HIS A 5 21.06 -2.70 -14.65
C HIS A 5 19.62 -2.25 -14.35
N TRP A 6 18.62 -3.12 -14.57
CA TRP A 6 17.23 -2.83 -14.28
C TRP A 6 17.04 -2.57 -12.76
N LEU A 7 17.55 -3.44 -11.91
CA LEU A 7 17.45 -3.27 -10.45
C LEU A 7 18.10 -1.97 -9.98
N THR A 8 19.28 -1.63 -10.53
CA THR A 8 19.98 -0.39 -10.16
C THR A 8 19.18 0.87 -10.56
N GLN A 9 18.51 0.84 -11.70
CA GLN A 9 17.77 1.99 -12.21
C GLN A 9 16.33 2.09 -11.71
N ARG A 10 15.71 0.97 -11.36
CA ARG A 10 14.29 0.89 -10.97
C ARG A 10 14.09 0.63 -9.48
N THR A 11 15.16 0.62 -8.68
CA THR A 11 15.08 0.54 -7.22
C THR A 11 15.47 1.87 -6.62
N VAL A 12 14.55 2.46 -5.86
CA VAL A 12 14.75 3.76 -5.20
C VAL A 12 14.62 3.60 -3.68
N GLN A 13 15.37 4.42 -2.94
CA GLN A 13 15.22 4.47 -1.48
C GLN A 13 14.04 5.36 -1.13
N GLY A 14 13.05 4.80 -0.43
CA GLY A 14 11.83 5.51 -0.05
C GLY A 14 12.04 6.76 0.81
N THR A 15 13.14 6.79 1.56
CA THR A 15 13.53 7.94 2.39
C THR A 15 14.15 9.10 1.60
N ASN A 16 14.45 8.93 0.33
CA ASN A 16 15.08 9.98 -0.50
C ASN A 16 14.05 10.98 -1.07
N PHE A 17 12.77 10.71 -0.92
CA PHE A 17 11.74 11.62 -1.45
C PHE A 17 11.39 12.72 -0.45
N ASP A 18 11.56 13.97 -0.87
CA ASP A 18 11.10 15.14 -0.12
C ASP A 18 9.57 15.28 -0.27
N PRO A 19 8.81 15.24 0.82
CA PRO A 19 7.35 15.33 0.77
C PRO A 19 6.83 16.63 0.15
N GLN A 20 7.56 17.73 0.25
CA GLN A 20 7.15 19.01 -0.34
C GLN A 20 7.32 18.98 -1.88
N ILE A 21 8.37 18.32 -2.37
CA ILE A 21 8.55 18.11 -3.81
C ILE A 21 7.44 17.21 -4.34
N LEU A 22 7.09 16.13 -3.62
CA LEU A 22 6.00 15.25 -4.01
C LEU A 22 4.65 15.96 -4.01
N LEU A 23 4.39 16.82 -3.02
CA LEU A 23 3.16 17.61 -2.98
C LEU A 23 3.07 18.59 -4.15
N ALA A 24 4.19 19.21 -4.52
CA ALA A 24 4.25 20.09 -5.69
C ALA A 24 3.98 19.32 -7.00
N ALA A 25 4.61 18.16 -7.18
CA ALA A 25 4.39 17.27 -8.32
C ALA A 25 2.93 16.79 -8.40
N LYS A 26 2.37 16.30 -7.30
CA LYS A 26 0.96 15.91 -7.19
C LYS A 26 0.02 17.01 -7.66
N ARG A 27 0.25 18.26 -7.19
CA ARG A 27 -0.57 19.42 -7.56
C ARG A 27 -0.40 19.79 -9.04
N ALA A 28 0.81 19.72 -9.56
CA ALA A 28 1.10 20.05 -10.96
C ALA A 28 0.39 19.07 -11.92
N HIS A 29 0.31 17.80 -11.57
CA HIS A 29 -0.41 16.78 -12.34
C HIS A 29 -1.91 16.73 -12.07
N GLY A 30 -2.39 17.36 -11.01
CA GLY A 30 -3.79 17.30 -10.56
C GLY A 30 -4.18 15.93 -9.99
N TYR A 31 -3.23 15.11 -9.57
CA TYR A 31 -3.50 13.76 -9.06
C TYR A 31 -4.14 13.77 -7.68
N THR A 32 -5.02 12.81 -7.48
CA THR A 32 -5.58 12.44 -6.18
C THR A 32 -5.03 11.09 -5.74
N VAL A 33 -4.86 10.93 -4.43
CA VAL A 33 -4.26 9.72 -3.84
C VAL A 33 -5.19 9.11 -2.81
N SER A 34 -5.50 7.83 -2.98
CA SER A 34 -6.16 6.99 -2.00
C SER A 34 -5.14 6.12 -1.28
N VAL A 35 -5.15 6.11 0.05
CA VAL A 35 -4.49 5.05 0.83
C VAL A 35 -5.54 4.03 1.22
N CYS A 36 -5.31 2.78 0.85
CA CYS A 36 -6.22 1.67 1.10
C CYS A 36 -5.56 0.61 1.99
N LEU A 37 -6.25 0.22 3.07
CA LEU A 37 -5.80 -0.79 4.02
C LEU A 37 -6.77 -1.98 4.00
N PRO A 38 -6.40 -3.12 3.41
CA PRO A 38 -7.12 -4.39 3.63
C PRO A 38 -6.94 -4.81 5.08
N ALA A 39 -8.04 -5.11 5.78
CA ALA A 39 -8.01 -5.38 7.22
C ALA A 39 -8.83 -6.62 7.58
N LEU A 40 -8.28 -7.42 8.50
CA LEU A 40 -8.97 -8.55 9.13
C LEU A 40 -8.39 -8.80 10.52
N ASN A 41 -9.15 -8.47 11.57
CA ASN A 41 -8.76 -8.66 12.97
C ASN A 41 -7.38 -8.05 13.29
N VAL A 42 -7.24 -6.75 13.04
CA VAL A 42 -5.99 -5.98 13.22
C VAL A 42 -6.16 -4.84 14.23
N GLU A 43 -7.06 -5.00 15.21
CA GLU A 43 -7.32 -4.03 16.26
C GLU A 43 -6.04 -3.44 16.91
N PRO A 44 -4.97 -4.23 17.17
CA PRO A 44 -3.78 -3.69 17.84
C PRO A 44 -2.95 -2.73 16.98
N THR A 45 -3.05 -2.83 15.66
CA THR A 45 -2.13 -2.13 14.73
C THR A 45 -2.79 -1.05 13.92
N ILE A 46 -4.08 -1.18 13.59
CA ILE A 46 -4.74 -0.29 12.63
C ILE A 46 -4.82 1.16 13.13
N GLY A 47 -5.09 1.39 14.41
CA GLY A 47 -5.19 2.74 14.98
C GLY A 47 -3.89 3.54 14.81
N PRO A 48 -2.75 3.07 15.32
CA PRO A 48 -1.45 3.74 15.15
C PRO A 48 -1.07 4.00 13.68
N ILE A 49 -1.39 3.09 12.76
CA ILE A 49 -1.13 3.26 11.32
C ILE A 49 -1.96 4.43 10.78
N LEU A 50 -3.27 4.43 11.04
CA LEU A 50 -4.20 5.46 10.57
C LEU A 50 -3.88 6.84 11.16
N GLU A 51 -3.57 6.89 12.45
CA GLU A 51 -3.14 8.11 13.12
C GLU A 51 -1.94 8.74 12.42
N ARG A 52 -0.91 7.93 12.13
CA ARG A 52 0.31 8.39 11.47
C ARG A 52 0.03 8.87 10.05
N ILE A 53 -0.75 8.12 9.26
CA ILE A 53 -1.09 8.51 7.89
C ILE A 53 -1.88 9.81 7.91
N ARG A 54 -2.88 9.95 8.80
CA ARG A 54 -3.70 11.15 8.90
C ARG A 54 -2.88 12.37 9.29
N THR A 55 -2.14 12.27 10.40
CA THR A 55 -1.37 13.40 10.92
C THR A 55 -0.34 13.90 9.91
N ASP A 56 0.43 12.98 9.31
CA ASP A 56 1.56 13.37 8.48
C ASP A 56 1.15 13.67 7.03
N TRP A 57 0.20 12.90 6.46
CA TRP A 57 -0.04 12.89 5.02
C TRP A 57 -1.43 13.39 4.59
N VAL A 58 -2.32 13.63 5.54
CA VAL A 58 -3.60 14.34 5.28
C VAL A 58 -3.53 15.75 5.85
N ASP A 59 -3.18 15.89 7.13
CA ASP A 59 -3.29 17.15 7.86
C ASP A 59 -2.04 18.03 7.69
N ALA A 60 -0.83 17.50 7.91
CA ALA A 60 0.41 18.27 7.83
C ALA A 60 0.90 18.48 6.38
N THR A 61 0.97 17.42 5.59
CA THR A 61 1.36 17.46 4.18
C THR A 61 0.32 16.71 3.36
N PRO A 62 -0.61 17.38 2.65
CA PRO A 62 -1.77 16.73 2.03
C PRO A 62 -1.41 15.93 0.75
N LEU A 63 -0.59 14.91 0.93
CA LEU A 63 -0.29 13.91 -0.11
C LEU A 63 -1.46 12.96 -0.31
N VAL A 64 -2.19 12.61 0.76
CA VAL A 64 -3.31 11.67 0.75
C VAL A 64 -4.62 12.44 0.73
N ASN A 65 -5.55 12.06 -0.17
CA ASN A 65 -6.87 12.67 -0.29
C ASN A 65 -7.93 11.90 0.47
N GLU A 66 -7.81 10.58 0.53
CA GLU A 66 -8.73 9.71 1.26
C GLU A 66 -8.01 8.52 1.86
N ILE A 67 -8.55 8.04 2.96
CA ILE A 67 -8.12 6.79 3.61
C ILE A 67 -9.31 5.85 3.59
N VAL A 68 -9.12 4.68 2.98
CA VAL A 68 -10.14 3.64 2.84
C VAL A 68 -9.67 2.38 3.55
N VAL A 69 -10.54 1.77 4.32
CA VAL A 69 -10.31 0.46 4.94
C VAL A 69 -11.30 -0.54 4.37
N ILE A 70 -10.80 -1.63 3.80
CA ILE A 70 -11.63 -2.75 3.38
C ILE A 70 -11.58 -3.80 4.48
N ASP A 71 -12.62 -3.87 5.26
CA ASP A 71 -12.73 -4.78 6.38
C ASP A 71 -13.32 -6.13 5.92
N SER A 72 -12.55 -7.21 6.08
CA SER A 72 -12.98 -8.57 5.71
C SER A 72 -13.74 -9.25 6.85
N ARG A 73 -14.73 -8.57 7.40
CA ARG A 73 -15.61 -9.05 8.49
C ARG A 73 -14.87 -9.34 9.79
N SER A 74 -14.07 -8.38 10.22
CA SER A 74 -13.37 -8.45 11.51
C SER A 74 -14.35 -8.68 12.66
N GLN A 75 -13.95 -9.53 13.60
CA GLN A 75 -14.73 -9.86 14.81
C GLN A 75 -14.29 -9.03 16.03
N ASP A 76 -13.22 -8.25 15.88
CA ASP A 76 -12.69 -7.35 16.89
C ASP A 76 -13.13 -5.88 16.59
N ARG A 77 -12.49 -4.91 17.24
CA ARG A 77 -12.83 -3.50 17.03
C ARG A 77 -12.15 -2.84 15.83
N THR A 78 -11.55 -3.60 14.91
CA THR A 78 -10.84 -3.09 13.73
C THR A 78 -11.66 -2.04 12.98
N ALA A 79 -12.88 -2.37 12.55
CA ALA A 79 -13.72 -1.46 11.77
C ALA A 79 -14.14 -0.21 12.56
N GLN A 80 -14.40 -0.34 13.87
CA GLN A 80 -14.76 0.79 14.71
C GLN A 80 -13.57 1.75 14.87
N ILE A 81 -12.40 1.22 15.19
CA ILE A 81 -11.17 2.01 15.31
C ILE A 81 -10.88 2.75 14.01
N ALA A 82 -11.01 2.08 12.87
CA ALA A 82 -10.77 2.72 11.58
C ALA A 82 -11.69 3.94 11.35
N ARG A 83 -12.97 3.82 11.70
CA ARG A 83 -13.92 4.95 11.62
C ARG A 83 -13.56 6.08 12.59
N ASP A 84 -13.15 5.76 13.80
CA ASP A 84 -12.76 6.73 14.83
C ASP A 84 -11.56 7.58 14.38
N TYR A 85 -10.64 7.01 13.59
CA TYR A 85 -9.54 7.72 12.94
C TYR A 85 -9.93 8.36 11.60
N GLY A 86 -11.20 8.36 11.22
CA GLY A 86 -11.74 9.06 10.06
C GLY A 86 -11.48 8.39 8.72
N ALA A 87 -11.23 7.07 8.71
CA ALA A 87 -11.20 6.30 7.47
C ALA A 87 -12.62 5.97 7.00
N GLU A 88 -12.82 5.93 5.69
CA GLU A 88 -14.01 5.31 5.10
C GLU A 88 -13.86 3.79 5.18
N VAL A 89 -14.82 3.13 5.81
CA VAL A 89 -14.76 1.67 6.05
C VAL A 89 -15.85 0.97 5.28
N PHE A 90 -15.45 0.06 4.42
CA PHE A 90 -16.33 -0.81 3.64
C PHE A 90 -16.16 -2.27 4.06
N GLN A 91 -17.24 -3.01 4.10
CA GLN A 91 -17.20 -4.46 4.25
C GLN A 91 -16.93 -5.11 2.89
N ASP A 92 -16.03 -6.08 2.82
CA ASP A 92 -15.63 -6.70 1.55
C ASP A 92 -16.77 -7.42 0.84
N ASP A 93 -17.74 -7.95 1.56
CA ASP A 93 -18.93 -8.64 1.02
C ASP A 93 -20.03 -7.68 0.53
N GLU A 94 -19.99 -6.40 0.92
CA GLU A 94 -20.91 -5.36 0.45
C GLU A 94 -20.44 -4.71 -0.86
N ILE A 95 -19.14 -4.87 -1.21
CA ILE A 95 -18.57 -4.33 -2.44
C ILE A 95 -18.75 -5.34 -3.58
N LEU A 96 -19.38 -4.90 -4.70
CA LEU A 96 -19.65 -5.74 -5.87
C LEU A 96 -20.35 -7.06 -5.48
N PRO A 97 -21.49 -7.01 -4.80
CA PRO A 97 -22.17 -8.22 -4.30
C PRO A 97 -22.57 -9.20 -5.40
N GLU A 98 -22.70 -8.73 -6.64
CA GLU A 98 -23.03 -9.53 -7.83
C GLU A 98 -21.93 -10.52 -8.23
N VAL A 99 -20.68 -10.29 -7.83
CA VAL A 99 -19.57 -11.24 -8.11
C VAL A 99 -19.39 -12.27 -7.00
N GLY A 100 -20.18 -12.15 -5.94
CA GLY A 100 -20.16 -13.05 -4.81
C GLY A 100 -19.05 -12.77 -3.79
N PRO A 101 -19.05 -13.53 -2.69
CA PRO A 101 -18.03 -13.41 -1.65
C PRO A 101 -16.72 -14.09 -2.09
N GLY A 102 -15.64 -13.32 -2.10
CA GLY A 102 -14.30 -13.87 -2.18
C GLY A 102 -13.67 -14.01 -0.79
N THR A 103 -12.43 -14.43 -0.74
CA THR A 103 -11.67 -14.55 0.51
C THR A 103 -10.23 -14.12 0.33
N GLY A 104 -9.69 -13.50 1.40
CA GLY A 104 -8.28 -13.15 1.51
C GLY A 104 -7.95 -11.75 0.99
N LYS A 105 -6.72 -11.34 1.25
CA LYS A 105 -6.22 -9.99 0.99
C LYS A 105 -6.37 -9.54 -0.47
N GLY A 106 -6.15 -10.46 -1.41
CA GLY A 106 -6.28 -10.15 -2.85
C GLY A 106 -7.70 -9.74 -3.23
N GLU A 107 -8.71 -10.35 -2.63
CA GLU A 107 -10.12 -9.98 -2.82
C GLU A 107 -10.39 -8.57 -2.32
N ALA A 108 -9.97 -8.25 -1.10
CA ALA A 108 -10.12 -6.91 -0.53
C ALA A 108 -9.40 -5.84 -1.38
N MET A 109 -8.19 -6.13 -1.86
CA MET A 109 -7.45 -5.23 -2.76
C MET A 109 -8.17 -5.03 -4.09
N TRP A 110 -8.66 -6.11 -4.70
CA TRP A 110 -9.40 -6.03 -5.97
C TRP A 110 -10.70 -5.23 -5.80
N LYS A 111 -11.49 -5.52 -4.78
CA LYS A 111 -12.74 -4.81 -4.50
C LYS A 111 -12.52 -3.34 -4.14
N SER A 112 -11.38 -3.00 -3.55
CA SER A 112 -11.07 -1.61 -3.23
C SER A 112 -11.05 -0.70 -4.46
N LEU A 113 -10.76 -1.24 -5.65
CA LEU A 113 -10.80 -0.49 -6.91
C LEU A 113 -12.19 0.08 -7.23
N ALA A 114 -13.25 -0.53 -6.70
CA ALA A 114 -14.62 -0.07 -6.92
C ALA A 114 -15.05 1.07 -5.98
N VAL A 115 -14.35 1.27 -4.89
CA VAL A 115 -14.72 2.23 -3.84
C VAL A 115 -13.69 3.34 -3.61
N THR A 116 -12.46 3.18 -4.07
CA THR A 116 -11.45 4.24 -4.03
C THR A 116 -11.65 5.22 -5.18
N ARG A 117 -11.35 6.51 -4.93
CA ARG A 117 -11.57 7.60 -5.88
C ARG A 117 -10.28 8.26 -6.39
N GLY A 118 -9.13 7.87 -5.82
CA GLY A 118 -7.84 8.42 -6.20
C GLY A 118 -7.34 7.94 -7.55
N ASP A 119 -6.65 8.80 -8.27
CA ASP A 119 -5.91 8.45 -9.50
C ASP A 119 -4.77 7.48 -9.19
N ILE A 120 -4.23 7.56 -7.98
CA ILE A 120 -3.18 6.68 -7.45
C ILE A 120 -3.73 5.98 -6.21
N ILE A 121 -3.61 4.65 -6.16
CA ILE A 121 -3.99 3.86 -5.00
C ILE A 121 -2.73 3.28 -4.36
N CYS A 122 -2.54 3.58 -3.08
CA CYS A 122 -1.45 3.08 -2.26
C CYS A 122 -1.99 2.05 -1.27
N TRP A 123 -1.74 0.76 -1.52
CA TRP A 123 -2.12 -0.30 -0.58
C TRP A 123 -1.08 -0.47 0.51
N ILE A 124 -1.52 -0.43 1.75
CA ILE A 124 -0.71 -0.59 2.96
C ILE A 124 -1.23 -1.75 3.78
N ASP A 125 -0.33 -2.61 4.25
CA ASP A 125 -0.68 -3.69 5.17
C ASP A 125 -1.13 -3.11 6.51
N SER A 126 -2.24 -3.60 7.04
CA SER A 126 -2.84 -3.09 8.29
C SER A 126 -2.31 -3.78 9.55
N ASP A 127 -1.46 -4.79 9.40
CA ASP A 127 -0.85 -5.59 10.48
C ASP A 127 0.62 -5.21 10.78
N ILE A 128 1.07 -4.05 10.31
CA ILE A 128 2.43 -3.57 10.52
C ILE A 128 2.57 -3.00 11.94
N HIS A 129 3.39 -3.62 12.78
CA HIS A 129 3.66 -3.15 14.14
C HIS A 129 4.59 -1.93 14.21
N ASP A 130 5.48 -1.79 13.26
CA ASP A 130 6.47 -0.70 13.20
C ASP A 130 6.26 0.14 11.93
N PHE A 131 5.06 0.68 11.79
CA PHE A 131 4.73 1.53 10.64
C PHE A 131 5.48 2.86 10.71
N GLN A 132 6.22 3.16 9.66
CA GLN A 132 7.00 4.38 9.55
C GLN A 132 6.34 5.37 8.57
N SER A 133 6.32 6.64 8.94
CA SER A 133 5.69 7.70 8.14
C SER A 133 6.20 7.74 6.69
N HIS A 134 7.50 7.51 6.48
CA HIS A 134 8.11 7.54 5.15
C HIS A 134 7.63 6.45 4.19
N PHE A 135 6.86 5.45 4.64
CA PHE A 135 6.35 4.41 3.74
C PHE A 135 5.41 4.97 2.68
N VAL A 136 4.58 5.94 3.04
CA VAL A 136 3.66 6.58 2.09
C VAL A 136 4.40 7.36 1.00
N PRO A 137 5.22 8.39 1.34
CA PRO A 137 5.97 9.12 0.33
C PRO A 137 6.97 8.22 -0.42
N GLY A 138 7.51 7.18 0.23
CA GLY A 138 8.40 6.22 -0.42
C GLY A 138 7.74 5.44 -1.55
N MET A 139 6.47 5.06 -1.40
CA MET A 139 5.70 4.39 -2.46
C MET A 139 5.18 5.36 -3.52
N LEU A 140 4.81 6.57 -3.12
CA LEU A 140 4.28 7.59 -4.04
C LEU A 140 5.37 8.28 -4.86
N GLY A 141 6.61 8.29 -4.36
CA GLY A 141 7.69 9.09 -4.90
C GLY A 141 7.90 8.91 -6.39
N ALA A 142 8.19 7.69 -6.83
CA ALA A 142 8.42 7.42 -8.25
C ALA A 142 7.15 7.64 -9.09
N LEU A 143 5.96 7.30 -8.59
CA LEU A 143 4.68 7.52 -9.29
C LEU A 143 4.39 9.00 -9.55
N LEU A 144 4.81 9.87 -8.65
CA LEU A 144 4.56 11.32 -8.76
C LEU A 144 5.63 12.06 -9.53
N THR A 145 6.85 11.50 -9.62
CA THR A 145 8.01 12.20 -10.21
C THR A 145 8.45 11.65 -11.57
N ASP A 146 8.04 10.43 -11.91
CA ASP A 146 8.37 9.81 -13.20
C ASP A 146 7.08 9.36 -13.91
N PRO A 147 6.68 10.02 -15.02
CA PRO A 147 5.44 9.71 -15.73
C PRO A 147 5.43 8.34 -16.43
N GLU A 148 6.58 7.69 -16.55
CA GLU A 148 6.68 6.33 -17.11
C GLU A 148 6.45 5.25 -16.06
N VAL A 149 6.41 5.61 -14.75
CA VAL A 149 6.18 4.66 -13.66
C VAL A 149 4.68 4.53 -13.39
N ALA A 150 4.13 3.37 -13.70
CA ALA A 150 2.72 3.04 -13.42
C ALA A 150 2.54 2.14 -12.19
N PHE A 151 3.61 1.55 -11.65
CA PHE A 151 3.53 0.64 -10.52
C PHE A 151 4.79 0.70 -9.65
N VAL A 152 4.59 0.76 -8.34
CA VAL A 152 5.66 0.70 -7.35
C VAL A 152 5.40 -0.45 -6.38
N LYS A 153 6.40 -1.27 -6.13
CA LYS A 153 6.36 -2.36 -5.15
C LYS A 153 7.37 -2.08 -4.04
N ALA A 154 6.88 -1.96 -2.82
CA ALA A 154 7.75 -1.83 -1.67
C ALA A 154 8.62 -3.08 -1.48
N ILE A 155 9.90 -2.86 -1.22
CA ILE A 155 10.86 -3.89 -0.78
C ILE A 155 11.23 -3.54 0.65
N TYR A 156 11.04 -4.46 1.56
CA TYR A 156 11.40 -4.30 2.96
C TYR A 156 12.03 -5.57 3.52
N THR A 157 12.94 -5.40 4.45
CA THR A 157 13.59 -6.50 5.13
C THR A 157 12.74 -6.91 6.33
N ARG A 158 12.26 -8.14 6.33
CA ARG A 158 11.63 -8.73 7.52
C ARG A 158 12.74 -9.36 8.38
N GLN A 159 12.81 -8.94 9.64
CA GLN A 159 13.63 -9.64 10.61
C GLN A 159 12.80 -10.83 11.16
N LEU A 160 13.16 -12.04 10.75
CA LEU A 160 12.67 -13.28 11.36
C LEU A 160 13.81 -13.88 12.21
N GLY A 161 13.85 -13.53 13.50
CA GLY A 161 14.98 -13.89 14.36
C GLY A 161 16.30 -13.28 13.86
N ASP A 162 17.35 -14.07 13.74
CA ASP A 162 18.69 -13.64 13.30
C ASP A 162 18.87 -13.61 11.76
N THR A 163 17.81 -13.93 10.99
CA THR A 163 17.88 -13.97 9.52
C THR A 163 16.94 -12.95 8.90
N ALA A 164 17.45 -12.18 7.93
CA ALA A 164 16.63 -11.34 7.06
C ALA A 164 16.01 -12.23 5.98
N ASP A 165 14.70 -12.47 6.05
CA ASP A 165 14.04 -13.35 5.08
C ASP A 165 12.93 -12.61 4.32
N GLY A 166 12.90 -12.80 3.00
CA GLY A 166 11.89 -12.27 2.08
C GLY A 166 10.58 -13.06 2.17
N GLY A 167 9.53 -12.56 1.49
CA GLY A 167 8.25 -13.24 1.44
C GLY A 167 8.36 -14.65 0.85
N ARG A 168 7.95 -15.68 1.61
CA ARG A 168 8.05 -17.10 1.19
C ARG A 168 7.45 -17.38 -0.17
N VAL A 169 6.30 -16.78 -0.49
CA VAL A 169 5.68 -16.93 -1.81
C VAL A 169 6.55 -16.38 -2.92
N THR A 170 7.20 -15.26 -2.71
CA THR A 170 8.13 -14.65 -3.68
C THR A 170 9.33 -15.57 -3.92
N GLU A 171 9.95 -16.09 -2.86
CA GLU A 171 11.19 -16.87 -2.97
C GLU A 171 10.95 -18.30 -3.45
N ILE A 172 9.87 -18.95 -2.99
CA ILE A 172 9.63 -20.37 -3.27
C ILE A 172 8.80 -20.58 -4.57
N CYS A 173 7.96 -19.61 -4.94
CA CYS A 173 7.04 -19.75 -6.06
C CYS A 173 7.29 -18.71 -7.16
N ALA A 174 7.09 -17.41 -6.87
CA ALA A 174 7.06 -16.39 -7.91
C ALA A 174 8.43 -16.24 -8.59
N ARG A 175 9.52 -16.13 -7.86
CA ARG A 175 10.86 -15.98 -8.42
C ARG A 175 11.30 -17.19 -9.25
N PRO A 176 11.16 -18.46 -8.80
CA PRO A 176 11.45 -19.62 -9.64
C PRO A 176 10.62 -19.69 -10.92
N LEU A 177 9.32 -19.39 -10.85
CA LEU A 177 8.46 -19.41 -12.02
C LEU A 177 8.82 -18.30 -13.02
N LEU A 178 9.05 -17.08 -12.55
CA LEU A 178 9.49 -15.98 -13.41
C LEU A 178 10.84 -16.29 -14.06
N ASN A 179 11.80 -16.81 -13.32
CA ASN A 179 13.09 -17.21 -13.89
C ASN A 179 12.99 -18.35 -14.91
N LEU A 180 12.00 -19.25 -14.74
CA LEU A 180 11.79 -20.36 -15.65
C LEU A 180 11.10 -19.93 -16.95
N PHE A 181 10.06 -19.13 -16.86
CA PHE A 181 9.22 -18.76 -18.00
C PHE A 181 9.64 -17.44 -18.67
N TYR A 182 10.37 -16.59 -17.97
CA TYR A 182 10.80 -15.26 -18.42
C TYR A 182 12.25 -15.01 -17.98
N PRO A 183 13.23 -15.81 -18.48
CA PRO A 183 14.62 -15.72 -18.04
C PRO A 183 15.29 -14.40 -18.41
N GLU A 184 14.70 -13.61 -19.30
CA GLU A 184 15.14 -12.28 -19.70
C GLU A 184 14.68 -11.15 -18.77
N LEU A 185 13.77 -11.41 -17.83
CA LEU A 185 13.33 -10.47 -16.81
C LEU A 185 14.21 -10.56 -15.57
#